data_f255cade70949ef84f0f09e0dbc79aa1
#
_entry.id   f255cade70949ef84f0f09e0dbc79aa1
#
_cell.length_a   1.000
_cell.length_b   1.000
_cell.length_c   1.000
_cell.angle_alpha   90.00
_cell.angle_beta   90.00
_cell.angle_gamma   90.00
#
_symmetry.space_group_name_H-M   'P 1'
#
loop_
_entity.id
_entity.type
_entity.pdbx_description
1 polymer ?
#
loop_
_entity_poly.entity_id
_entity_poly.type
_entity_poly.pdbx_seq_one_letter_code
_entity_poly.pdbx_strand_id
1 'polypeptide(L)'
;MLEAALAVSHGTMLLCSDGMDLGQVNELKDAIPVSPALDFYAAFSEFEAANTAGSILTLQRCEELLHGFLRCDGMILFDTAGKVTAYRVFYRPQGNSPGTVDVIGGARRRAFEGVKSLVGERIVSVLFRSQDGLTLYHGDVT
;
A
#
# COMPACT_ATOMS: atom_id res chain seq x y z
N MET A 1 15.24 -1.08 1.73
CA MET A 1 14.58 -0.11 0.83
C MET A 1 13.20 0.29 1.34
N LEU A 2 12.20 -0.58 1.38
CA LEU A 2 10.83 -0.24 1.86
C LEU A 2 10.83 0.25 3.32
N GLU A 3 11.54 -0.40 4.23
CA GLU A 3 11.64 0.04 5.63
C GLU A 3 12.23 1.45 5.77
N ALA A 4 13.26 1.78 5.00
CA ALA A 4 13.85 3.12 5.00
C ALA A 4 12.87 4.17 4.46
N ALA A 5 12.12 3.84 3.40
CA ALA A 5 11.10 4.71 2.85
C ALA A 5 9.93 4.91 3.83
N LEU A 6 9.50 3.86 4.53
CA LEU A 6 8.48 3.94 5.56
C LEU A 6 8.91 4.76 6.78
N ALA A 7 10.19 4.74 7.12
CA ALA A 7 10.73 5.48 8.27
C ALA A 7 10.62 7.01 8.10
N VAL A 8 10.64 7.50 6.87
CA VAL A 8 10.52 8.94 6.55
C VAL A 8 9.12 9.36 6.11
N SER A 9 8.16 8.43 6.08
CA SER A 9 6.78 8.73 5.73
C SER A 9 6.04 9.41 6.89
N HIS A 10 5.14 10.34 6.58
CA HIS A 10 4.24 10.97 7.56
C HIS A 10 3.06 10.08 7.96
N GLY A 11 3.30 8.80 8.07
CA GLY A 11 2.29 7.77 8.23
C GLY A 11 1.77 7.28 6.87
N THR A 12 1.61 5.98 6.74
CA THR A 12 1.17 5.35 5.49
C THR A 12 0.35 4.10 5.76
N MET A 13 -0.40 3.68 4.75
CA MET A 13 -1.11 2.41 4.75
C MET A 13 -0.85 1.70 3.43
N LEU A 14 -0.46 0.44 3.54
CA LEU A 14 -0.19 -0.44 2.41
C LEU A 14 -1.22 -1.55 2.40
N LEU A 15 -1.80 -1.81 1.24
CA LEU A 15 -2.71 -2.92 0.99
C LEU A 15 -2.02 -3.94 0.09
N CYS A 16 -2.21 -5.22 0.37
CA CYS A 16 -1.88 -6.29 -0.56
C CYS A 16 -3.17 -6.95 -1.06
N SER A 17 -3.31 -7.13 -2.36
CA SER A 17 -4.45 -7.78 -2.98
C SER A 17 -4.02 -8.94 -3.90
N ASP A 18 -4.94 -9.85 -4.17
CA ASP A 18 -4.74 -11.01 -5.03
C ASP A 18 -4.94 -10.73 -6.53
N GLY A 19 -4.65 -9.52 -6.99
CA GLY A 19 -4.82 -9.11 -8.39
C GLY A 19 -6.19 -8.48 -8.66
N MET A 20 -6.80 -7.91 -7.66
CA MET A 20 -8.12 -7.30 -7.67
C MET A 20 -8.24 -6.12 -8.64
N ASP A 21 -9.33 -6.08 -9.42
CA ASP A 21 -9.83 -4.84 -9.99
C ASP A 21 -10.47 -3.99 -8.89
N LEU A 22 -9.83 -2.86 -8.59
CA LEU A 22 -10.30 -1.92 -7.55
C LEU A 22 -11.72 -1.42 -7.79
N GLY A 23 -12.19 -1.41 -9.03
CA GLY A 23 -13.58 -1.08 -9.37
C GLY A 23 -14.61 -2.04 -8.77
N GLN A 24 -14.18 -3.23 -8.36
CA GLN A 24 -15.04 -4.25 -7.77
C GLN A 24 -15.18 -4.16 -6.25
N VAL A 25 -14.38 -3.32 -5.58
CA VAL A 25 -14.48 -3.10 -4.14
C VAL A 25 -15.09 -1.74 -3.88
N ASN A 26 -16.37 -1.79 -3.50
CA ASN A 26 -17.17 -0.58 -3.34
C ASN A 26 -16.66 0.37 -2.25
N GLU A 27 -15.92 -0.16 -1.28
CA GLU A 27 -15.35 0.59 -0.17
C GLU A 27 -14.00 1.25 -0.51
N LEU A 28 -13.35 0.85 -1.60
CA LEU A 28 -12.08 1.43 -2.05
C LEU A 28 -12.33 2.37 -3.23
N LYS A 29 -12.01 3.64 -3.06
CA LYS A 29 -12.34 4.71 -4.00
C LYS A 29 -11.13 5.55 -4.38
N ASP A 30 -11.30 6.29 -5.47
CA ASP A 30 -10.37 7.34 -5.92
C ASP A 30 -8.95 6.82 -6.23
N ALA A 31 -8.80 5.51 -6.44
CA ALA A 31 -7.53 4.90 -6.77
C ALA A 31 -6.98 5.38 -8.11
N ILE A 32 -5.70 5.70 -8.14
CA ILE A 32 -4.98 6.00 -9.37
C ILE A 32 -4.16 4.76 -9.75
N PRO A 33 -4.48 4.09 -10.88
CA PRO A 33 -3.73 2.92 -11.30
C PRO A 33 -2.30 3.28 -11.73
N VAL A 34 -1.36 2.38 -11.44
CA VAL A 34 0.01 2.43 -11.92
C VAL A 34 0.16 1.46 -13.07
N SER A 35 0.36 1.98 -14.30
CA SER A 35 0.48 1.15 -15.49
C SER A 35 1.70 1.57 -16.32
N PRO A 36 2.63 0.64 -16.61
CA PRO A 36 2.69 -0.71 -16.05
C PRO A 36 2.89 -0.69 -14.54
N ALA A 37 2.47 -1.79 -13.84
CA ALA A 37 2.69 -1.93 -12.41
C ALA A 37 4.19 -1.83 -12.06
N LEU A 38 4.51 -1.13 -10.97
CA LEU A 38 5.89 -0.86 -10.59
C LEU A 38 6.48 -2.08 -9.86
N ASP A 39 7.42 -2.76 -10.49
CA ASP A 39 8.05 -3.99 -10.02
C ASP A 39 9.41 -3.69 -9.36
N PHE A 40 9.40 -3.47 -8.06
CA PHE A 40 10.62 -3.22 -7.30
C PHE A 40 11.52 -4.44 -7.21
N TYR A 41 10.93 -5.63 -7.12
CA TYR A 41 11.69 -6.86 -7.00
C TYR A 41 12.49 -7.13 -8.27
N ALA A 42 11.87 -6.94 -9.43
CA ALA A 42 12.56 -7.07 -10.71
C ALA A 42 13.71 -6.06 -10.85
N ALA A 43 13.45 -4.77 -10.50
CA ALA A 43 14.48 -3.73 -10.57
C ALA A 43 15.66 -4.02 -9.63
N PHE A 44 15.38 -4.50 -8.41
CA PHE A 44 16.41 -4.88 -7.44
C PHE A 44 17.20 -6.10 -7.88
N SER A 45 16.52 -7.15 -8.37
CA SER A 45 17.16 -8.36 -8.85
C SER A 45 18.06 -8.12 -10.07
N GLU A 46 17.64 -7.23 -10.98
CA GLU A 46 18.45 -6.81 -12.12
C GLU A 46 19.70 -6.04 -11.66
N PHE A 47 19.55 -5.17 -10.67
CA PHE A 47 20.68 -4.45 -10.07
C PHE A 47 21.68 -5.43 -9.44
N GLU A 48 21.22 -6.41 -8.64
CA GLU A 48 22.10 -7.40 -8.01
C GLU A 48 22.82 -8.28 -9.05
N ALA A 49 22.13 -8.66 -10.12
CA ALA A 49 22.68 -9.54 -11.13
C ALA A 49 23.68 -8.84 -12.07
N ALA A 50 23.38 -7.62 -12.51
CA ALA A 50 24.12 -6.93 -13.55
C ALA A 50 25.00 -5.78 -13.05
N ASN A 51 24.59 -5.09 -11.99
CA ASN A 51 25.27 -3.92 -11.40
C ASN A 51 25.80 -2.91 -12.46
N THR A 52 24.99 -2.65 -13.47
CA THR A 52 25.29 -1.71 -14.55
C THR A 52 24.75 -0.30 -14.22
N ALA A 53 25.25 0.72 -14.90
CA ALA A 53 24.70 2.07 -14.80
C ALA A 53 23.19 2.11 -15.12
N GLY A 54 22.74 1.29 -16.06
CA GLY A 54 21.31 1.16 -16.42
C GLY A 54 20.47 0.55 -15.28
N SER A 55 20.93 -0.55 -14.69
CA SER A 55 20.20 -1.19 -13.58
C SER A 55 20.17 -0.32 -12.31
N ILE A 56 21.27 0.39 -12.02
CA ILE A 56 21.34 1.38 -10.94
C ILE A 56 20.28 2.48 -11.16
N LEU A 57 20.23 3.04 -12.36
CA LEU A 57 19.28 4.11 -12.69
C LEU A 57 17.82 3.63 -12.61
N THR A 58 17.55 2.39 -13.07
CA THR A 58 16.22 1.78 -12.98
C THR A 58 15.78 1.65 -11.52
N LEU A 59 16.65 1.12 -10.66
CA LEU A 59 16.37 0.99 -9.23
C LEU A 59 16.12 2.34 -8.55
N GLN A 60 16.96 3.35 -8.84
CA GLN A 60 16.79 4.71 -8.31
C GLN A 60 15.45 5.32 -8.72
N ARG A 61 15.04 5.17 -9.98
CA ARG A 61 13.72 5.65 -10.45
C ARG A 61 12.56 4.96 -9.76
N CYS A 62 12.66 3.64 -9.54
CA CYS A 62 11.66 2.91 -8.76
C CYS A 62 11.57 3.45 -7.32
N GLU A 63 12.70 3.70 -6.69
CA GLU A 63 12.78 4.25 -5.34
C GLU A 63 12.16 5.65 -5.24
N GLU A 64 12.48 6.54 -6.19
CA GLU A 64 11.90 7.88 -6.28
C GLU A 64 10.37 7.84 -6.45
N LEU A 65 9.85 6.92 -7.29
CA LEU A 65 8.41 6.73 -7.46
C LEU A 65 7.74 6.25 -6.18
N LEU A 66 8.34 5.27 -5.48
CA LEU A 66 7.82 4.80 -4.19
C LEU A 66 7.75 5.93 -3.17
N HIS A 67 8.80 6.72 -3.06
CA HIS A 67 8.82 7.89 -2.18
C HIS A 67 7.72 8.90 -2.56
N GLY A 68 7.49 9.10 -3.87
CA GLY A 68 6.38 9.92 -4.36
C GLY A 68 5.01 9.38 -3.91
N PHE A 69 4.76 8.09 -4.08
CA PHE A 69 3.51 7.47 -3.64
C PHE A 69 3.30 7.54 -2.13
N LEU A 70 4.35 7.33 -1.33
CA LEU A 70 4.30 7.41 0.13
C LEU A 70 4.00 8.82 0.66
N ARG A 71 4.27 9.86 -0.14
CA ARG A 71 3.95 11.26 0.18
C ARG A 71 2.51 11.63 -0.22
N CYS A 72 1.88 10.86 -1.09
CA CYS A 72 0.49 11.09 -1.44
C CYS A 72 -0.43 10.69 -0.28
N ASP A 73 -1.55 11.41 -0.14
CA ASP A 73 -2.62 10.96 0.73
C ASP A 73 -3.26 9.66 0.20
N GLY A 74 -3.78 8.85 1.12
CA GLY A 74 -4.41 7.57 0.80
C GLY A 74 -3.48 6.39 1.01
N MET A 75 -3.91 5.25 0.51
CA MET A 75 -3.22 3.97 0.63
C MET A 75 -2.52 3.63 -0.68
N ILE A 76 -1.48 2.77 -0.59
CA ILE A 76 -0.80 2.18 -1.74
C ILE A 76 -1.23 0.72 -1.84
N LEU A 77 -1.57 0.30 -3.04
CA LEU A 77 -1.95 -1.07 -3.34
C LEU A 77 -0.81 -1.83 -4.00
N PHE A 78 -0.50 -2.99 -3.43
CA PHE A 78 0.42 -3.97 -3.98
C PHE A 78 -0.35 -5.21 -4.42
N ASP A 79 0.16 -5.91 -5.41
CA ASP A 79 -0.23 -7.29 -5.68
C ASP A 79 0.57 -8.30 -4.83
N THR A 80 0.20 -9.57 -4.89
CA THR A 80 0.89 -10.66 -4.18
C THR A 80 2.30 -10.92 -4.67
N ALA A 81 2.68 -10.39 -5.84
CA ALA A 81 4.06 -10.41 -6.35
C ALA A 81 4.89 -9.21 -5.85
N GLY A 82 4.30 -8.32 -5.04
CA GLY A 82 4.97 -7.14 -4.48
C GLY A 82 5.06 -5.95 -5.44
N LYS A 83 4.31 -5.95 -6.54
CA LYS A 83 4.27 -4.83 -7.48
C LYS A 83 3.27 -3.78 -7.01
N VAL A 84 3.62 -2.50 -7.14
CA VAL A 84 2.65 -1.42 -6.91
C VAL A 84 1.71 -1.32 -8.11
N THR A 85 0.43 -1.51 -7.86
CA THR A 85 -0.63 -1.52 -8.88
C THR A 85 -1.50 -0.27 -8.85
N ALA A 86 -1.60 0.40 -7.69
CA ALA A 86 -2.32 1.65 -7.55
C ALA A 86 -1.84 2.44 -6.32
N TYR A 87 -2.16 3.73 -6.30
CA TYR A 87 -1.93 4.62 -5.16
C TYR A 87 -3.12 5.58 -4.98
N ARG A 88 -3.11 6.39 -3.91
CA ARG A 88 -4.25 7.26 -3.52
C ARG A 88 -5.56 6.50 -3.31
N VAL A 89 -5.49 5.27 -2.87
CA VAL A 89 -6.69 4.49 -2.55
C VAL A 89 -7.27 4.98 -1.23
N PHE A 90 -8.57 5.28 -1.19
CA PHE A 90 -9.26 5.72 0.00
C PHE A 90 -10.32 4.71 0.42
N TYR A 91 -10.40 4.43 1.72
CA TYR A 91 -11.48 3.67 2.29
C TYR A 91 -12.69 4.57 2.58
N ARG A 92 -13.83 4.17 2.04
CA ARG A 92 -15.12 4.83 2.29
C ARG A 92 -16.15 3.75 2.66
N PRO A 93 -16.56 3.67 3.94
CA PRO A 93 -17.55 2.69 4.37
C PRO A 93 -18.86 2.88 3.59
N GLN A 94 -19.50 1.77 3.23
CA GLN A 94 -20.81 1.78 2.60
C GLN A 94 -21.91 1.72 3.67
N GLY A 95 -22.86 2.66 3.60
CA GLY A 95 -24.05 2.67 4.46
C GLY A 95 -23.78 2.97 5.93
N ASN A 96 -24.81 2.81 6.74
CA ASN A 96 -24.72 2.83 8.20
C ASN A 96 -24.15 1.47 8.66
N SER A 97 -22.86 1.23 8.50
CA SER A 97 -22.25 0.06 9.11
C SER A 97 -22.37 0.19 10.62
N PRO A 98 -23.10 -0.73 11.31
CA PRO A 98 -23.10 -0.78 12.74
C PRO A 98 -21.72 -1.23 13.19
N GLY A 99 -20.84 -0.28 13.52
CA GLY A 99 -19.49 -0.62 13.91
C GLY A 99 -18.45 0.46 13.66
N THR A 100 -18.83 1.73 13.48
CA THR A 100 -17.95 2.82 13.89
C THR A 100 -17.84 2.76 15.40
N VAL A 101 -17.16 1.72 15.90
CA VAL A 101 -16.57 1.76 17.22
C VAL A 101 -15.83 3.09 17.26
N ASP A 102 -15.99 3.86 18.31
CA ASP A 102 -15.22 5.07 18.58
C ASP A 102 -13.73 4.69 18.63
N VAL A 103 -13.14 4.51 17.45
CA VAL A 103 -11.72 4.23 17.33
C VAL A 103 -11.02 5.53 17.67
N ILE A 104 -10.50 5.59 18.88
CA ILE A 104 -9.63 6.68 19.31
C ILE A 104 -8.41 6.68 18.37
N GLY A 105 -8.31 7.68 17.49
CA GLY A 105 -7.23 7.78 16.53
C GLY A 105 -7.58 8.65 15.32
N GLY A 106 -6.57 9.00 14.55
CA GLY A 106 -6.72 9.80 13.34
C GLY A 106 -7.45 9.07 12.20
N ALA A 107 -7.74 9.79 11.13
CA ALA A 107 -8.48 9.27 9.97
C ALA A 107 -7.85 7.98 9.38
N ARG A 108 -6.53 7.90 9.34
CA ARG A 108 -5.80 6.71 8.84
C ARG A 108 -6.01 5.50 9.75
N ARG A 109 -6.05 5.68 11.07
CA ARG A 109 -6.34 4.59 12.01
C ARG A 109 -7.74 4.04 11.81
N ARG A 110 -8.73 4.92 11.65
CA ARG A 110 -10.11 4.51 11.35
C ARG A 110 -10.22 3.79 10.02
N ALA A 111 -9.49 4.25 8.97
CA ALA A 111 -9.43 3.56 7.69
C ALA A 111 -8.80 2.16 7.83
N PHE A 112 -7.74 2.01 8.63
CA PHE A 112 -7.12 0.71 8.89
C PHE A 112 -8.12 -0.27 9.53
N GLU A 113 -8.86 0.15 10.55
CA GLU A 113 -9.88 -0.69 11.19
C GLU A 113 -11.01 -1.07 10.22
N GLY A 114 -11.41 -0.15 9.33
CA GLY A 114 -12.40 -0.45 8.30
C GLY A 114 -11.88 -1.44 7.25
N VAL A 115 -10.66 -1.25 6.77
CA VAL A 115 -10.05 -2.13 5.76
C VAL A 115 -9.82 -3.55 6.30
N LYS A 116 -9.58 -3.71 7.60
CA LYS A 116 -9.46 -5.04 8.22
C LYS A 116 -10.65 -5.96 7.91
N SER A 117 -11.85 -5.40 7.81
CA SER A 117 -13.05 -6.17 7.47
C SER A 117 -13.07 -6.69 6.04
N LEU A 118 -12.23 -6.15 5.16
CA LEU A 118 -12.10 -6.57 3.76
C LEU A 118 -11.02 -7.64 3.57
N VAL A 119 -10.21 -7.91 4.62
CA VAL A 119 -9.17 -8.94 4.57
C VAL A 119 -9.82 -10.32 4.58
N GLY A 120 -9.35 -11.20 3.71
CA GLY A 120 -9.90 -12.55 3.53
C GLY A 120 -10.83 -12.71 2.32
N GLU A 121 -11.32 -11.61 1.74
CA GLU A 121 -12.08 -11.67 0.48
C GLU A 121 -11.16 -11.43 -0.72
N ARG A 122 -10.67 -10.18 -0.86
CA ARG A 122 -9.81 -9.76 -1.98
C ARG A 122 -8.57 -9.00 -1.51
N ILE A 123 -8.63 -8.47 -0.31
CA ILE A 123 -7.46 -7.92 0.38
C ILE A 123 -6.80 -9.06 1.16
N VAL A 124 -5.55 -9.34 0.84
CA VAL A 124 -4.75 -10.37 1.50
C VAL A 124 -4.22 -9.86 2.83
N SER A 125 -3.79 -8.61 2.85
CA SER A 125 -3.27 -7.99 4.07
C SER A 125 -3.29 -6.47 4.01
N VAL A 126 -3.24 -5.87 5.19
CA VAL A 126 -3.09 -4.43 5.37
C VAL A 126 -2.02 -4.13 6.41
N LEU A 127 -1.13 -3.19 6.09
CA LEU A 127 -0.13 -2.65 7.00
C LEU A 127 -0.40 -1.15 7.18
N PHE A 128 -0.45 -0.72 8.42
CA PHE A 128 -0.53 0.69 8.79
C PHE A 128 0.72 1.06 9.58
N ARG A 129 1.32 2.20 9.23
CA ARG A 129 2.38 2.82 10.01
C ARG A 129 1.98 4.26 10.33
N SER A 130 1.94 4.60 11.61
CA SER A 130 1.68 5.97 12.07
C SER A 130 2.92 6.84 11.94
N GLN A 131 2.73 8.16 12.01
CA GLN A 131 3.81 9.13 12.06
C GLN A 131 4.74 8.92 13.28
N ASP A 132 4.18 8.45 14.40
CA ASP A 132 4.91 8.19 15.65
C ASP A 132 5.62 6.83 15.66
N GLY A 133 5.62 6.11 14.52
CA GLY A 133 6.31 4.84 14.36
C GLY A 133 5.52 3.60 14.79
N LEU A 134 4.27 3.74 15.29
CA LEU A 134 3.41 2.58 15.54
C LEU A 134 3.14 1.85 14.23
N THR A 135 3.43 0.55 14.21
CA THR A 135 3.13 -0.31 13.07
C THR A 135 2.08 -1.34 13.45
N LEU A 136 1.01 -1.42 12.68
CA LEU A 136 -0.05 -2.42 12.81
C LEU A 136 -0.12 -3.22 11.52
N TYR A 137 -0.33 -4.52 11.66
CA TYR A 137 -0.51 -5.44 10.54
C TYR A 137 -1.75 -6.29 10.77
N HIS A 138 -2.48 -6.57 9.71
CA HIS A 138 -3.57 -7.54 9.69
C HIS A 138 -3.58 -8.26 8.35
N GLY A 139 -3.61 -9.58 8.38
CA GLY A 139 -3.62 -10.46 7.22
C GLY A 139 -3.21 -11.87 7.62
N ASP A 140 -3.45 -12.81 6.71
CA ASP A 140 -3.01 -14.18 6.91
C ASP A 140 -1.49 -14.25 6.67
N VAL A 141 -0.76 -14.66 7.71
CA VAL A 141 0.65 -15.03 7.60
C VAL A 141 0.65 -16.50 7.18
N THR A 142 0.69 -16.73 5.88
CA THR A 142 0.91 -18.07 5.34
C THR A 142 2.37 -18.45 5.41
#